data_d67a3be43272529010fbc92453b1472f
#
_entry.id   d67a3be43272529010fbc92453b1472f
#
_cell.length_a   1.000
_cell.length_b   1.000
_cell.length_c   1.000
_cell.angle_alpha   90.00
_cell.angle_beta   90.00
_cell.angle_gamma   90.00
#
_symmetry.space_group_name_H-M   'P 1'
#
loop_
_entity.id
_entity.type
_entity.pdbx_description
1 polymer ?
#
loop_
_entity_poly.entity_id
_entity_poly.type
_entity_poly.pdbx_seq_one_letter_code
_entity_poly.pdbx_strand_id
1 'polypeptide(L)'
;FTVDRVIPDPTQPVYSAVAPWAEKDNSYYFSLLYSVGEAFGFEIKTPWNQLTDDQQDVLLHGSRDPILIQADSRYRKGKGGYNRPFEGILPILERQLRDASGEAQRQKLEKFLELVPCEGCAGQRLRPEALAVKVGPFCIPELTAVSVGQTLERIERLMGVGSHEGAKPLLNERQIQIGDLVLREIRLRLKFLLDVGLDYLSLDRPAMTLSGGEAQRIRLATQIGAGLTGVLYVLDEPSIGLHQRDNDRLLNTLVRLRDLGNTLVVVEH
;
A
#
# COMPACT_ATOMS: atom_id res chain seq x y z
N PHE A 1 4.66 11.21 -4.52
CA PHE A 1 4.07 11.82 -5.73
C PHE A 1 4.80 11.27 -6.95
N THR A 2 4.06 10.94 -8.02
CA THR A 2 4.62 10.55 -9.31
C THR A 2 4.32 11.64 -10.34
N VAL A 3 5.22 11.79 -11.31
CA VAL A 3 5.08 12.83 -12.35
C VAL A 3 3.76 12.66 -13.10
N ASP A 4 3.41 11.41 -13.46
CA ASP A 4 2.18 11.10 -14.21
C ASP A 4 0.89 11.45 -13.46
N ARG A 5 0.92 11.42 -12.11
CA ARG A 5 -0.22 11.83 -11.29
C ARG A 5 -0.30 13.34 -11.10
N VAL A 6 0.86 14.00 -11.03
CA VAL A 6 0.97 15.45 -10.86
C VAL A 6 0.73 16.18 -12.17
N ILE A 7 1.17 15.60 -13.30
CA ILE A 7 1.02 16.10 -14.68
C ILE A 7 0.28 15.05 -15.52
N PRO A 8 -1.01 14.85 -15.31
CA PRO A 8 -1.76 13.79 -15.99
C PRO A 8 -1.95 14.02 -17.49
N ASP A 9 -1.90 15.26 -17.94
CA ASP A 9 -1.99 15.63 -19.35
C ASP A 9 -0.84 16.58 -19.71
N PRO A 10 0.27 16.05 -20.25
CA PRO A 10 1.43 16.86 -20.62
C PRO A 10 1.19 17.75 -21.87
N THR A 11 0.05 17.64 -22.55
CA THR A 11 -0.31 18.55 -23.65
C THR A 11 -0.85 19.89 -23.15
N GLN A 12 -1.22 19.97 -21.89
CA GLN A 12 -1.71 21.21 -21.27
C GLN A 12 -0.59 22.22 -21.02
N PRO A 13 -0.90 23.52 -21.07
CA PRO A 13 0.03 24.58 -20.66
C PRO A 13 0.51 24.38 -19.22
N VAL A 14 1.78 24.76 -18.94
CA VAL A 14 2.42 24.59 -17.62
C VAL A 14 1.52 25.06 -16.47
N TYR A 15 0.85 26.21 -16.60
CA TYR A 15 0.00 26.77 -15.54
C TYR A 15 -1.21 25.92 -15.20
N SER A 16 -1.67 25.05 -16.10
CA SER A 16 -2.83 24.17 -15.92
C SER A 16 -2.44 22.68 -15.87
N ALA A 17 -1.23 22.33 -16.31
CA ALA A 17 -0.75 20.95 -16.32
C ALA A 17 -0.55 20.38 -14.91
N VAL A 18 -0.22 21.24 -13.92
CA VAL A 18 -0.01 20.83 -12.53
C VAL A 18 -1.34 20.61 -11.84
N ALA A 19 -1.87 19.40 -11.91
CA ALA A 19 -3.22 19.06 -11.46
C ALA A 19 -3.51 19.45 -9.99
N PRO A 20 -2.60 19.27 -9.00
CA PRO A 20 -2.85 19.73 -7.63
C PRO A 20 -3.09 21.22 -7.47
N TRP A 21 -2.66 22.04 -8.43
CA TRP A 21 -2.79 23.50 -8.43
C TRP A 21 -3.86 24.03 -9.38
N ALA A 22 -4.32 23.20 -10.31
CA ALA A 22 -5.29 23.60 -11.35
C ALA A 22 -6.71 23.84 -10.79
N GLU A 23 -7.10 23.18 -9.69
CA GLU A 23 -8.46 23.26 -9.11
C GLU A 23 -8.73 24.57 -8.36
N LYS A 24 -7.74 25.44 -8.18
CA LYS A 24 -7.91 26.68 -7.42
C LYS A 24 -7.54 27.87 -8.30
N ASP A 25 -8.33 28.95 -8.18
CA ASP A 25 -7.96 30.30 -8.63
C ASP A 25 -6.70 30.77 -7.83
N ASN A 26 -5.60 30.12 -8.04
CA ASN A 26 -4.42 30.14 -7.19
C ASN A 26 -3.38 31.07 -7.81
N SER A 27 -3.67 32.38 -7.70
CA SER A 27 -2.78 33.45 -8.16
C SER A 27 -1.33 33.30 -7.66
N TYR A 28 -1.15 32.68 -6.48
CA TYR A 28 0.19 32.42 -5.92
C TYR A 28 1.01 31.45 -6.79
N TYR A 29 0.45 30.26 -7.11
CA TYR A 29 1.19 29.27 -7.92
C TYR A 29 1.35 29.72 -9.36
N PHE A 30 0.38 30.46 -9.90
CA PHE A 30 0.51 31.09 -11.21
C PHE A 30 1.69 32.08 -11.23
N SER A 31 1.78 32.99 -10.24
CA SER A 31 2.90 33.94 -10.13
C SER A 31 4.24 33.24 -9.90
N LEU A 32 4.24 32.15 -9.15
CA LEU A 32 5.41 31.33 -8.92
C LEU A 32 5.91 30.67 -10.20
N LEU A 33 5.03 29.99 -10.95
CA LEU A 33 5.37 29.38 -12.25
C LEU A 33 5.80 30.43 -13.28
N TYR A 34 5.16 31.60 -13.29
CA TYR A 34 5.57 32.70 -14.13
C TYR A 34 7.01 33.17 -13.84
N SER A 35 7.36 33.33 -12.56
CA SER A 35 8.71 33.71 -12.13
C SER A 35 9.76 32.66 -12.52
N VAL A 36 9.42 31.38 -12.44
CA VAL A 36 10.29 30.29 -12.90
C VAL A 36 10.46 30.33 -14.41
N GLY A 37 9.37 30.57 -15.17
CA GLY A 37 9.43 30.69 -16.62
C GLY A 37 10.34 31.83 -17.08
N GLU A 38 10.24 33.00 -16.45
CA GLU A 38 11.13 34.15 -16.71
C GLU A 38 12.60 33.83 -16.43
N ALA A 39 12.87 33.11 -15.35
CA ALA A 39 14.23 32.75 -14.96
C ALA A 39 14.88 31.69 -15.86
N PHE A 40 14.08 30.73 -16.35
CA PHE A 40 14.56 29.57 -17.11
C PHE A 40 14.16 29.59 -18.60
N GLY A 41 13.61 30.69 -19.09
CA GLY A 41 13.43 30.98 -20.52
C GLY A 41 12.30 30.19 -21.18
N PHE A 42 11.16 30.01 -20.48
CA PHE A 42 9.94 29.44 -21.06
C PHE A 42 8.70 30.24 -20.67
N GLU A 43 7.69 30.20 -21.52
CA GLU A 43 6.39 30.77 -21.20
C GLU A 43 5.50 29.77 -20.48
N ILE A 44 4.75 30.22 -19.47
CA ILE A 44 3.80 29.35 -18.73
C ILE A 44 2.64 28.82 -19.59
N LYS A 45 2.44 29.41 -20.76
CA LYS A 45 1.45 28.95 -21.76
C LYS A 45 1.98 27.82 -22.64
N THR A 46 3.28 27.54 -22.60
CA THR A 46 3.91 26.44 -23.34
C THR A 46 3.36 25.12 -22.79
N PRO A 47 2.96 24.18 -23.64
CA PRO A 47 2.60 22.81 -23.22
C PRO A 47 3.76 22.15 -22.48
N TRP A 48 3.44 21.36 -21.43
CA TRP A 48 4.46 20.70 -20.62
C TRP A 48 5.41 19.83 -21.45
N ASN A 49 4.87 19.08 -22.43
CA ASN A 49 5.66 18.21 -23.31
C ASN A 49 6.55 18.95 -24.34
N GLN A 50 6.44 20.26 -24.42
CA GLN A 50 7.30 21.09 -25.29
C GLN A 50 8.44 21.75 -24.50
N LEU A 51 8.47 21.61 -23.18
CA LEU A 51 9.59 22.03 -22.34
C LEU A 51 10.79 21.10 -22.55
N THR A 52 11.99 21.65 -22.41
CA THR A 52 13.19 20.85 -22.38
C THR A 52 13.27 20.02 -21.08
N ASP A 53 14.04 18.91 -21.11
CA ASP A 53 14.23 18.07 -19.92
C ASP A 53 14.76 18.86 -18.72
N ASP A 54 15.68 19.80 -18.93
CA ASP A 54 16.20 20.69 -17.88
C ASP A 54 15.12 21.61 -17.30
N GLN A 55 14.22 22.14 -18.14
CA GLN A 55 13.11 22.98 -17.69
C GLN A 55 12.08 22.17 -16.88
N GLN A 56 11.79 20.95 -17.32
CA GLN A 56 10.92 20.05 -16.59
C GLN A 56 11.54 19.63 -15.24
N ASP A 57 12.84 19.34 -15.21
CA ASP A 57 13.57 18.97 -14.00
C ASP A 57 13.55 20.12 -12.98
N VAL A 58 13.83 21.33 -13.42
CA VAL A 58 13.72 22.53 -12.54
C VAL A 58 12.31 22.70 -12.01
N LEU A 59 11.28 22.53 -12.83
CA LEU A 59 9.90 22.65 -12.39
C LEU A 59 9.55 21.56 -11.34
N LEU A 60 9.99 20.34 -11.55
CA LEU A 60 9.69 19.21 -10.67
C LEU A 60 10.50 19.26 -9.37
N HIS A 61 11.81 19.51 -9.46
CA HIS A 61 12.76 19.30 -8.35
C HIS A 61 13.33 20.60 -7.78
N GLY A 62 13.13 21.74 -8.48
CA GLY A 62 13.57 23.04 -8.01
C GLY A 62 14.89 23.53 -8.58
N SER A 63 15.25 24.77 -8.22
CA SER A 63 16.50 25.41 -8.63
C SER A 63 17.50 25.45 -7.48
N ARG A 64 18.79 25.31 -7.80
CA ARG A 64 19.88 25.54 -6.83
C ARG A 64 20.12 27.04 -6.61
N ASP A 65 20.04 27.82 -7.69
CA ASP A 65 20.28 29.25 -7.65
C ASP A 65 19.00 30.02 -7.28
N PRO A 66 19.15 31.14 -6.55
CA PRO A 66 18.02 32.01 -6.23
C PRO A 66 17.43 32.64 -7.49
N ILE A 67 16.12 32.61 -7.59
CA ILE A 67 15.37 33.33 -8.63
C ILE A 67 14.52 34.42 -8.00
N LEU A 68 14.19 35.46 -8.79
CA LEU A 68 13.30 36.52 -8.35
C LEU A 68 11.85 36.04 -8.44
N ILE A 69 11.25 35.70 -7.30
CA ILE A 69 9.85 35.35 -7.22
C ILE A 69 9.02 36.62 -7.05
N GLN A 70 8.19 36.92 -8.04
CA GLN A 70 7.31 38.07 -8.01
C GLN A 70 6.16 37.86 -7.02
N ALA A 71 5.95 38.82 -6.12
CA ALA A 71 4.79 38.80 -5.24
C ALA A 71 3.52 39.16 -6.04
N ASP A 72 2.45 38.38 -5.86
CA ASP A 72 1.15 38.67 -6.48
C ASP A 72 0.68 40.09 -6.05
N SER A 73 0.55 40.96 -7.00
CA SER A 73 0.14 42.36 -6.78
C SER A 73 -1.28 42.50 -6.23
N ARG A 74 -2.10 41.47 -6.30
CA ARG A 74 -3.48 41.46 -5.79
C ARG A 74 -3.57 41.42 -4.27
N TYR A 75 -2.54 40.87 -3.59
CA TYR A 75 -2.52 40.68 -2.14
C TYR A 75 -1.53 41.54 -1.37
N ARG A 76 -0.59 42.23 -2.04
CA ARG A 76 0.34 43.16 -1.40
C ARG A 76 0.42 44.46 -2.20
N LYS A 77 0.08 45.60 -1.56
CA LYS A 77 0.37 46.95 -2.07
C LYS A 77 1.88 47.19 -2.02
N GLY A 78 2.63 46.66 -3.00
CA GLY A 78 4.07 46.90 -3.14
C GLY A 78 4.65 46.10 -4.30
N LYS A 79 5.34 46.75 -5.20
CA LYS A 79 6.21 46.17 -6.23
C LYS A 79 7.42 45.55 -5.51
N GLY A 80 7.32 44.31 -5.07
CA GLY A 80 8.43 43.65 -4.38
C GLY A 80 8.42 42.14 -4.64
N GLY A 81 9.44 41.65 -5.32
CA GLY A 81 9.83 40.25 -5.37
C GLY A 81 10.84 39.93 -4.27
N TYR A 82 11.05 38.71 -3.99
CA TYR A 82 12.11 38.21 -3.11
C TYR A 82 12.93 37.15 -3.83
N ASN A 83 14.25 37.15 -3.58
CA ASN A 83 15.17 36.20 -4.17
C ASN A 83 15.26 34.97 -3.26
N ARG A 84 14.91 33.82 -3.79
CA ARG A 84 15.16 32.52 -3.15
C ARG A 84 15.23 31.39 -4.19
N PRO A 85 15.87 30.28 -3.91
CA PRO A 85 15.76 29.09 -4.75
C PRO A 85 14.29 28.66 -4.89
N PHE A 86 13.91 28.20 -6.06
CA PHE A 86 12.62 27.57 -6.25
C PHE A 86 12.68 26.13 -5.70
N GLU A 87 11.78 25.78 -4.82
CA GLU A 87 11.79 24.46 -4.15
C GLU A 87 11.45 23.29 -5.09
N GLY A 88 10.71 23.53 -6.17
CA GLY A 88 10.16 22.50 -7.03
C GLY A 88 8.72 22.10 -6.67
N ILE A 89 7.99 21.59 -7.66
CA ILE A 89 6.59 21.19 -7.50
C ILE A 89 6.49 20.01 -6.51
N LEU A 90 7.30 18.97 -6.70
CA LEU A 90 7.25 17.75 -5.86
C LEU A 90 7.60 18.04 -4.40
N PRO A 91 8.71 18.74 -4.06
CA PRO A 91 9.01 19.11 -2.68
C PRO A 91 7.94 20.00 -2.03
N ILE A 92 7.32 20.92 -2.79
CA ILE A 92 6.22 21.76 -2.28
C ILE A 92 5.02 20.87 -1.90
N LEU A 93 4.65 19.92 -2.75
CA LEU A 93 3.54 19.01 -2.49
C LEU A 93 3.83 18.07 -1.30
N GLU A 94 5.06 17.56 -1.18
CA GLU A 94 5.49 16.76 -0.03
C GLU A 94 5.42 17.54 1.28
N ARG A 95 5.86 18.79 1.27
CA ARG A 95 5.75 19.69 2.42
C ARG A 95 4.28 19.95 2.76
N GLN A 96 3.44 20.24 1.77
CA GLN A 96 2.00 20.43 1.99
C GLN A 96 1.31 19.21 2.59
N LEU A 97 1.68 18.01 2.15
CA LEU A 97 1.15 16.76 2.69
C LEU A 97 1.59 16.54 4.15
N ARG A 98 2.86 16.86 4.45
CA ARG A 98 3.42 16.75 5.81
C ARG A 98 2.76 17.73 6.77
N ASP A 99 2.54 18.96 6.32
CA ASP A 99 2.01 20.06 7.12
C ASP A 99 0.46 20.08 7.14
N ALA A 100 -0.19 19.17 6.42
CA ALA A 100 -1.65 19.08 6.35
C ALA A 100 -2.23 18.72 7.73
N SER A 101 -2.92 19.68 8.37
CA SER A 101 -3.54 19.52 9.68
C SER A 101 -4.95 18.95 9.63
N GLY A 102 -5.58 18.90 8.43
CA GLY A 102 -6.95 18.44 8.22
C GLY A 102 -7.03 17.24 7.27
N GLU A 103 -7.87 16.24 7.64
CA GLU A 103 -8.12 15.02 6.86
C GLU A 103 -8.54 15.34 5.40
N ALA A 104 -9.42 16.31 5.21
CA ALA A 104 -9.90 16.71 3.88
C ALA A 104 -8.80 17.29 2.98
N GLN A 105 -7.83 18.00 3.57
CA GLN A 105 -6.68 18.52 2.83
C GLN A 105 -5.71 17.40 2.46
N ARG A 106 -5.49 16.47 3.39
CA ARG A 106 -4.65 15.30 3.18
C ARG A 106 -5.20 14.41 2.06
N GLN A 107 -6.49 14.06 2.11
CA GLN A 107 -7.16 13.26 1.08
C GLN A 107 -7.10 13.89 -0.32
N LYS A 108 -7.12 15.23 -0.42
CA LYS A 108 -6.96 15.91 -1.71
C LYS A 108 -5.57 15.70 -2.32
N LEU A 109 -4.52 15.68 -1.49
CA LEU A 109 -3.14 15.47 -1.95
C LEU A 109 -2.83 13.99 -2.17
N GLU A 110 -3.43 13.09 -1.39
CA GLU A 110 -3.26 11.64 -1.52
C GLU A 110 -3.69 11.09 -2.88
N LYS A 111 -4.63 11.75 -3.58
CA LYS A 111 -5.03 11.40 -4.95
C LYS A 111 -3.87 11.43 -5.95
N PHE A 112 -2.84 12.22 -5.67
CA PHE A 112 -1.66 12.39 -6.51
C PHE A 112 -0.47 11.53 -6.06
N LEU A 113 -0.67 10.70 -5.03
CA LEU A 113 0.31 9.71 -4.60
C LEU A 113 0.11 8.39 -5.34
N GLU A 114 1.21 7.70 -5.52
CA GLU A 114 1.21 6.33 -6.00
C GLU A 114 2.11 5.48 -5.11
N LEU A 115 1.70 4.23 -4.90
CA LEU A 115 2.52 3.27 -4.19
C LEU A 115 3.54 2.70 -5.17
N VAL A 116 4.78 3.08 -5.00
CA VAL A 116 5.90 2.55 -5.79
C VAL A 116 6.74 1.60 -4.94
N PRO A 117 7.36 0.55 -5.52
CA PRO A 117 8.31 -0.27 -4.80
C PRO A 117 9.47 0.58 -4.27
N CYS A 118 9.85 0.37 -3.01
CA CYS A 118 10.99 1.05 -2.42
C CYS A 118 12.29 0.62 -3.13
N GLU A 119 13.08 1.58 -3.63
CA GLU A 119 14.34 1.29 -4.32
C GLU A 119 15.33 0.55 -3.43
N GLY A 120 15.39 0.87 -2.13
CA GLY A 120 16.33 0.26 -1.19
C GLY A 120 16.04 -1.21 -0.85
N CYS A 121 14.77 -1.66 -0.97
CA CYS A 121 14.40 -3.06 -0.69
C CYS A 121 13.63 -3.73 -1.82
N ALA A 122 13.48 -3.09 -2.99
CA ALA A 122 12.74 -3.59 -4.14
C ALA A 122 11.34 -4.15 -3.76
N GLY A 123 10.65 -3.49 -2.82
CA GLY A 123 9.34 -3.91 -2.32
C GLY A 123 9.36 -5.01 -1.25
N GLN A 124 10.50 -5.58 -0.90
CA GLN A 124 10.61 -6.69 0.07
C GLN A 124 10.45 -6.26 1.54
N ARG A 125 10.38 -4.97 1.85
CA ARG A 125 10.13 -4.37 3.19
C ARG A 125 11.15 -4.72 4.28
N LEU A 126 12.20 -5.46 3.95
CA LEU A 126 13.22 -5.93 4.88
C LEU A 126 14.62 -5.46 4.44
N ARG A 127 15.52 -5.34 5.41
CA ARG A 127 16.93 -5.05 5.15
C ARG A 127 17.62 -6.26 4.51
N PRO A 128 18.71 -6.07 3.73
CA PRO A 128 19.43 -7.17 3.09
C PRO A 128 19.88 -8.27 4.05
N GLU A 129 20.30 -7.89 5.28
CA GLU A 129 20.73 -8.84 6.31
C GLU A 129 19.57 -9.75 6.76
N ALA A 130 18.36 -9.21 6.88
CA ALA A 130 17.18 -9.99 7.24
C ALA A 130 16.73 -10.90 6.08
N LEU A 131 16.94 -10.48 4.83
CA LEU A 131 16.65 -11.27 3.64
C LEU A 131 17.61 -12.44 3.46
N ALA A 132 18.83 -12.33 4.01
CA ALA A 132 19.82 -13.41 4.01
C ALA A 132 19.45 -14.56 4.95
N VAL A 133 18.53 -14.34 5.92
CA VAL A 133 18.04 -15.38 6.82
C VAL A 133 17.06 -16.29 6.09
N LYS A 134 17.34 -17.60 6.11
CA LYS A 134 16.52 -18.61 5.44
C LYS A 134 16.04 -19.69 6.42
N VAL A 135 14.82 -20.17 6.19
CA VAL A 135 14.25 -21.34 6.83
C VAL A 135 14.15 -22.45 5.77
N GLY A 136 15.07 -23.41 5.82
CA GLY A 136 15.31 -24.30 4.69
C GLY A 136 15.77 -23.51 3.45
N PRO A 137 15.15 -23.69 2.29
CA PRO A 137 15.50 -22.93 1.08
C PRO A 137 14.86 -21.54 1.01
N PHE A 138 13.89 -21.20 1.88
CA PHE A 138 13.04 -20.03 1.74
C PHE A 138 13.47 -18.87 2.64
N CYS A 139 13.46 -17.64 2.10
CA CYS A 139 13.45 -16.40 2.88
C CYS A 139 11.99 -15.93 3.15
N ILE A 140 11.81 -14.95 4.04
CA ILE A 140 10.47 -14.46 4.42
C ILE A 140 9.66 -13.98 3.22
N PRO A 141 10.16 -13.10 2.32
CA PRO A 141 9.40 -12.66 1.15
C PRO A 141 8.95 -13.81 0.24
N GLU A 142 9.77 -14.83 0.06
CA GLU A 142 9.39 -16.00 -0.73
C GLU A 142 8.22 -16.76 -0.10
N LEU A 143 8.10 -16.77 1.23
CA LEU A 143 6.96 -17.40 1.92
C LEU A 143 5.71 -16.51 1.89
N THR A 144 5.85 -15.18 1.95
CA THR A 144 4.72 -14.26 2.10
C THR A 144 4.13 -13.76 0.79
N ALA A 145 4.91 -13.74 -0.30
CA ALA A 145 4.48 -13.24 -1.61
C ALA A 145 3.62 -14.23 -2.41
N VAL A 146 3.60 -15.48 -2.01
CA VAL A 146 2.74 -16.51 -2.63
C VAL A 146 1.40 -16.61 -1.92
N SER A 147 0.43 -17.31 -2.52
CA SER A 147 -0.88 -17.50 -1.91
C SER A 147 -0.80 -18.25 -0.58
N VAL A 148 -1.77 -18.04 0.31
CA VAL A 148 -1.89 -18.74 1.60
C VAL A 148 -1.85 -20.27 1.40
N GLY A 149 -2.50 -20.79 0.34
CA GLY A 149 -2.45 -22.20 -0.01
C GLY A 149 -1.02 -22.68 -0.30
N GLN A 150 -0.29 -21.95 -1.15
CA GLN A 150 1.10 -22.25 -1.49
C GLN A 150 2.06 -22.08 -0.28
N THR A 151 1.78 -21.07 0.56
CA THR A 151 2.54 -20.90 1.81
C THR A 151 2.38 -22.10 2.72
N LEU A 152 1.14 -22.60 2.88
CA LEU A 152 0.87 -23.81 3.67
C LEU A 152 1.64 -25.01 3.12
N GLU A 153 1.61 -25.25 1.82
CA GLU A 153 2.38 -26.32 1.17
C GLU A 153 3.88 -26.21 1.46
N ARG A 154 4.45 -25.01 1.39
CA ARG A 154 5.86 -24.78 1.72
C ARG A 154 6.18 -25.09 3.17
N ILE A 155 5.33 -24.65 4.10
CA ILE A 155 5.48 -24.96 5.54
C ILE A 155 5.35 -26.46 5.79
N GLU A 156 4.38 -27.15 5.20
CA GLU A 156 4.20 -28.59 5.32
C GLU A 156 5.42 -29.35 4.74
N ARG A 157 5.97 -28.90 3.63
CA ARG A 157 7.18 -29.46 3.03
C ARG A 157 8.44 -29.25 3.89
N LEU A 158 8.56 -28.11 4.58
CA LEU A 158 9.64 -27.90 5.55
C LEU A 158 9.61 -28.93 6.66
N MET A 159 8.41 -29.29 7.14
CA MET A 159 8.20 -30.21 8.25
C MET A 159 8.08 -31.69 7.82
N GLY A 160 7.84 -31.98 6.55
CA GLY A 160 7.54 -33.33 6.06
C GLY A 160 6.20 -33.87 6.54
N VAL A 161 5.18 -33.01 6.62
CA VAL A 161 3.83 -33.34 7.13
C VAL A 161 2.75 -32.95 6.12
N GLY A 162 1.49 -33.34 6.39
CA GLY A 162 0.33 -32.96 5.57
C GLY A 162 0.38 -33.59 4.19
N SER A 163 0.29 -32.80 3.12
CA SER A 163 0.39 -33.28 1.73
C SER A 163 1.75 -33.90 1.39
N HIS A 164 2.75 -33.70 2.25
CA HIS A 164 4.12 -34.21 2.12
C HIS A 164 4.45 -35.27 3.20
N GLU A 165 3.43 -35.88 3.80
CA GLU A 165 3.63 -36.95 4.79
C GLU A 165 4.34 -38.14 4.15
N GLY A 166 5.43 -38.60 4.81
CA GLY A 166 6.32 -39.63 4.27
C GLY A 166 7.44 -39.12 3.35
N ALA A 167 7.41 -37.87 2.93
CA ALA A 167 8.52 -37.24 2.24
C ALA A 167 9.61 -36.79 3.23
N LYS A 168 10.87 -36.80 2.79
CA LYS A 168 11.97 -36.27 3.62
C LYS A 168 11.75 -34.78 3.88
N PRO A 169 11.73 -34.33 5.16
CA PRO A 169 11.64 -32.91 5.50
C PRO A 169 12.78 -32.12 4.88
N LEU A 170 12.51 -30.83 4.53
CA LEU A 170 13.59 -29.93 4.08
C LEU A 170 14.43 -29.43 5.26
N LEU A 171 13.90 -29.45 6.47
CA LEU A 171 14.62 -29.13 7.70
C LEU A 171 15.25 -30.41 8.28
N ASN A 172 16.45 -30.26 8.86
CA ASN A 172 17.05 -31.34 9.62
C ASN A 172 16.41 -31.50 11.02
N GLU A 173 16.69 -32.61 11.71
CA GLU A 173 16.07 -32.94 13.02
C GLU A 173 16.24 -31.82 14.06
N ARG A 174 17.45 -31.23 14.14
CA ARG A 174 17.71 -30.12 15.07
C ARG A 174 16.90 -28.86 14.73
N GLN A 175 16.77 -28.52 13.45
CA GLN A 175 15.97 -27.39 12.99
C GLN A 175 14.49 -27.63 13.25
N ILE A 176 14.00 -28.85 13.06
CA ILE A 176 12.63 -29.24 13.39
C ILE A 176 12.40 -29.07 14.89
N GLN A 177 13.27 -29.59 15.75
CA GLN A 177 13.14 -29.46 17.21
C GLN A 177 13.07 -27.99 17.66
N ILE A 178 13.88 -27.12 17.06
CA ILE A 178 13.88 -25.68 17.37
C ILE A 178 12.59 -25.01 16.89
N GLY A 179 12.14 -25.33 15.67
CA GLY A 179 11.05 -24.63 14.98
C GLY A 179 9.67 -25.26 15.14
N ASP A 180 9.55 -26.47 15.72
CA ASP A 180 8.33 -27.28 15.67
C ASP A 180 7.08 -26.53 16.19
N LEU A 181 7.17 -25.92 17.36
CA LEU A 181 6.07 -25.17 17.96
C LEU A 181 5.60 -24.01 17.06
N VAL A 182 6.56 -23.24 16.53
CA VAL A 182 6.27 -22.08 15.67
C VAL A 182 5.70 -22.52 14.33
N LEU A 183 6.28 -23.55 13.72
CA LEU A 183 5.82 -24.06 12.43
C LEU A 183 4.43 -24.70 12.53
N ARG A 184 4.12 -25.41 13.61
CA ARG A 184 2.77 -25.93 13.87
C ARG A 184 1.75 -24.81 14.03
N GLU A 185 2.09 -23.77 14.76
CA GLU A 185 1.21 -22.61 14.95
C GLU A 185 0.97 -21.86 13.64
N ILE A 186 2.02 -21.63 12.83
CA ILE A 186 1.88 -21.03 11.51
C ILE A 186 0.99 -21.90 10.62
N ARG A 187 1.25 -23.22 10.59
CA ARG A 187 0.44 -24.18 9.81
C ARG A 187 -1.03 -24.13 10.21
N LEU A 188 -1.32 -24.10 11.50
CA LEU A 188 -2.68 -24.03 12.02
C LEU A 188 -3.39 -22.76 11.56
N ARG A 189 -2.75 -21.61 11.69
CA ARG A 189 -3.30 -20.31 11.26
C ARG A 189 -3.53 -20.22 9.75
N LEU A 190 -2.61 -20.76 8.96
CA LEU A 190 -2.77 -20.84 7.51
C LEU A 190 -3.97 -21.74 7.14
N LYS A 191 -4.17 -22.86 7.84
CA LYS A 191 -5.35 -23.70 7.64
C LYS A 191 -6.64 -22.97 7.96
N PHE A 192 -6.70 -22.17 9.02
CA PHE A 192 -7.89 -21.37 9.30
C PHE A 192 -8.19 -20.37 8.18
N LEU A 193 -7.17 -19.76 7.57
CA LEU A 193 -7.37 -18.88 6.41
C LEU A 193 -7.92 -19.65 5.20
N LEU A 194 -7.46 -20.87 4.97
CA LEU A 194 -8.01 -21.75 3.93
C LEU A 194 -9.48 -22.12 4.21
N ASP A 195 -9.77 -22.47 5.47
CA ASP A 195 -11.10 -22.91 5.90
C ASP A 195 -12.17 -21.80 5.73
N VAL A 196 -11.75 -20.51 5.75
CA VAL A 196 -12.65 -19.39 5.47
C VAL A 196 -12.59 -18.90 4.01
N GLY A 197 -11.96 -19.69 3.10
CA GLY A 197 -11.93 -19.38 1.67
C GLY A 197 -10.99 -18.23 1.26
N LEU A 198 -9.88 -18.05 1.99
CA LEU A 198 -8.86 -17.02 1.71
C LEU A 198 -7.54 -17.63 1.19
N ASP A 199 -7.61 -18.78 0.54
CA ASP A 199 -6.45 -19.51 0.02
C ASP A 199 -5.70 -18.77 -1.08
N TYR A 200 -6.38 -17.89 -1.82
CA TYR A 200 -5.83 -17.09 -2.91
C TYR A 200 -5.07 -15.84 -2.47
N LEU A 201 -5.28 -15.35 -1.23
CA LEU A 201 -4.59 -14.17 -0.72
C LEU A 201 -3.11 -14.43 -0.48
N SER A 202 -2.28 -13.41 -0.61
CA SER A 202 -0.89 -13.44 -0.16
C SER A 202 -0.73 -12.72 1.18
N LEU A 203 0.23 -13.17 2.00
CA LEU A 203 0.45 -12.59 3.33
C LEU A 203 1.12 -11.21 3.28
N ASP A 204 1.73 -10.84 2.16
CA ASP A 204 2.34 -9.53 1.93
C ASP A 204 1.35 -8.48 1.44
N ARG A 205 0.11 -8.87 1.14
CA ARG A 205 -0.93 -7.95 0.64
C ARG A 205 -1.25 -6.88 1.69
N PRO A 206 -1.21 -5.57 1.31
CA PRO A 206 -1.53 -4.49 2.23
C PRO A 206 -3.00 -4.57 2.70
N ALA A 207 -3.22 -4.41 4.02
CA ALA A 207 -4.56 -4.52 4.61
C ALA A 207 -5.59 -3.53 4.00
N MET A 208 -5.14 -2.35 3.57
CA MET A 208 -5.98 -1.34 2.93
C MET A 208 -6.55 -1.76 1.56
N THR A 209 -5.99 -2.81 0.95
CA THR A 209 -6.47 -3.35 -0.35
C THR A 209 -7.46 -4.50 -0.19
N LEU A 210 -7.74 -4.92 1.04
CA LEU A 210 -8.71 -5.97 1.33
C LEU A 210 -10.13 -5.46 1.15
N SER A 211 -10.99 -6.28 0.57
CA SER A 211 -12.44 -6.05 0.59
C SER A 211 -13.00 -6.21 2.02
N GLY A 212 -14.19 -5.65 2.27
CA GLY A 212 -14.86 -5.79 3.57
C GLY A 212 -15.05 -7.27 3.96
N GLY A 213 -15.48 -8.11 3.02
CA GLY A 213 -15.66 -9.54 3.24
C GLY A 213 -14.34 -10.28 3.52
N GLU A 214 -13.23 -9.94 2.82
CA GLU A 214 -11.91 -10.50 3.11
C GLU A 214 -11.44 -10.15 4.52
N ALA A 215 -11.56 -8.88 4.91
CA ALA A 215 -11.18 -8.42 6.25
C ALA A 215 -12.03 -9.09 7.34
N GLN A 216 -13.33 -9.27 7.12
CA GLN A 216 -14.21 -9.98 8.05
C GLN A 216 -13.81 -11.44 8.21
N ARG A 217 -13.52 -12.17 7.11
CA ARG A 217 -13.08 -13.56 7.15
C ARG A 217 -11.71 -13.73 7.83
N ILE A 218 -10.76 -12.79 7.64
CA ILE A 218 -9.49 -12.80 8.38
C ILE A 218 -9.74 -12.69 9.88
N ARG A 219 -10.63 -11.80 10.30
CA ARG A 219 -11.02 -11.68 11.73
C ARG A 219 -11.63 -12.98 12.25
N LEU A 220 -12.54 -13.59 11.48
CA LEU A 220 -13.14 -14.87 11.82
C LEU A 220 -12.09 -15.97 11.98
N ALA A 221 -11.16 -16.12 11.03
CA ALA A 221 -10.06 -17.08 11.10
C ALA A 221 -9.20 -16.88 12.37
N THR A 222 -8.93 -15.62 12.72
CA THR A 222 -8.16 -15.28 13.93
C THR A 222 -8.90 -15.69 15.20
N GLN A 223 -10.22 -15.50 15.26
CA GLN A 223 -11.06 -15.84 16.41
C GLN A 223 -11.19 -17.35 16.61
N ILE A 224 -11.31 -18.10 15.50
CA ILE A 224 -11.30 -19.58 15.54
C ILE A 224 -9.96 -20.08 16.07
N GLY A 225 -8.87 -19.48 15.60
CA GLY A 225 -7.52 -19.81 16.07
C GLY A 225 -7.28 -19.52 17.56
N ALA A 226 -8.01 -18.58 18.14
CA ALA A 226 -7.92 -18.28 19.57
C ALA A 226 -8.61 -19.33 20.46
N GLY A 227 -9.44 -20.23 19.89
CA GLY A 227 -10.12 -21.30 20.63
C GLY A 227 -11.07 -20.79 21.72
N LEU A 228 -11.62 -19.59 21.57
CA LEU A 228 -12.53 -18.99 22.55
C LEU A 228 -13.85 -19.75 22.59
N THR A 229 -14.40 -19.88 23.80
CA THR A 229 -15.69 -20.52 24.08
C THR A 229 -16.62 -19.55 24.80
N GLY A 230 -17.96 -19.71 24.62
CA GLY A 230 -18.95 -18.85 25.26
C GLY A 230 -19.06 -17.45 24.66
N VAL A 231 -18.59 -17.23 23.46
CA VAL A 231 -18.62 -15.94 22.75
C VAL A 231 -19.83 -15.86 21.83
N LEU A 232 -20.44 -14.68 21.73
CA LEU A 232 -21.45 -14.35 20.72
C LEU A 232 -20.78 -13.74 19.50
N TYR A 233 -20.94 -14.38 18.34
CA TYR A 233 -20.49 -13.88 17.03
C TYR A 233 -21.69 -13.38 16.24
N VAL A 234 -21.63 -12.17 15.77
CA VAL A 234 -22.61 -11.58 14.83
C VAL A 234 -21.90 -11.36 13.50
N LEU A 235 -22.36 -12.04 12.47
CA LEU A 235 -21.77 -12.01 11.14
C LEU A 235 -22.80 -11.48 10.15
N ASP A 236 -22.41 -10.46 9.40
CA ASP A 236 -23.24 -9.83 8.38
C ASP A 236 -22.69 -10.20 7.01
N GLU A 237 -23.48 -10.90 6.21
CA GLU A 237 -23.14 -11.40 4.88
C GLU A 237 -21.72 -12.06 4.78
N PRO A 238 -21.35 -13.01 5.65
CA PRO A 238 -20.01 -13.59 5.62
C PRO A 238 -19.70 -14.36 4.33
N SER A 239 -20.73 -14.76 3.57
CA SER A 239 -20.63 -15.47 2.30
C SER A 239 -20.40 -14.53 1.10
N ILE A 240 -20.49 -13.19 1.28
CA ILE A 240 -20.41 -12.24 0.18
C ILE A 240 -19.11 -12.38 -0.62
N GLY A 241 -19.25 -12.52 -1.93
CA GLY A 241 -18.11 -12.65 -2.86
C GLY A 241 -17.44 -14.02 -2.84
N LEU A 242 -18.01 -15.03 -2.16
CA LEU A 242 -17.53 -16.41 -2.21
C LEU A 242 -18.13 -17.17 -3.39
N HIS A 243 -17.32 -18.05 -3.98
CA HIS A 243 -17.83 -19.09 -4.87
C HIS A 243 -18.55 -20.15 -4.07
N GLN A 244 -19.55 -20.83 -4.64
CA GLN A 244 -20.38 -21.83 -3.94
C GLN A 244 -19.56 -22.89 -3.19
N ARG A 245 -18.44 -23.35 -3.75
CA ARG A 245 -17.54 -24.32 -3.12
C ARG A 245 -16.90 -23.79 -1.83
N ASP A 246 -16.62 -22.48 -1.77
CA ASP A 246 -15.99 -21.86 -0.60
C ASP A 246 -17.02 -21.55 0.48
N ASN A 247 -18.29 -21.39 0.11
CA ASN A 247 -19.42 -21.31 1.04
C ASN A 247 -19.52 -22.54 1.92
N ASP A 248 -19.39 -23.74 1.36
CA ASP A 248 -19.44 -25.00 2.13
C ASP A 248 -18.32 -25.05 3.18
N ARG A 249 -17.13 -24.58 2.83
CA ARG A 249 -15.99 -24.50 3.77
C ARG A 249 -16.27 -23.51 4.88
N LEU A 250 -16.78 -22.30 4.54
CA LEU A 250 -17.16 -21.30 5.53
C LEU A 250 -18.24 -21.86 6.47
N LEU A 251 -19.30 -22.48 5.96
CA LEU A 251 -20.37 -23.07 6.77
C LEU A 251 -19.83 -24.15 7.72
N ASN A 252 -18.99 -25.07 7.25
CA ASN A 252 -18.34 -26.07 8.08
C ASN A 252 -17.51 -25.43 9.21
N THR A 253 -16.83 -24.33 8.90
CA THR A 253 -16.03 -23.56 9.86
C THR A 253 -16.91 -22.89 10.92
N LEU A 254 -18.05 -22.31 10.51
CA LEU A 254 -19.04 -21.73 11.43
C LEU A 254 -19.68 -22.80 12.33
N VAL A 255 -20.02 -23.95 11.79
CA VAL A 255 -20.54 -25.11 12.57
C VAL A 255 -19.51 -25.53 13.62
N ARG A 256 -18.24 -25.68 13.26
CA ARG A 256 -17.17 -26.00 14.23
C ARG A 256 -17.06 -24.95 15.34
N LEU A 257 -17.17 -23.66 14.98
CA LEU A 257 -17.12 -22.55 15.95
C LEU A 257 -18.29 -22.63 16.93
N ARG A 258 -19.50 -22.97 16.46
CA ARG A 258 -20.67 -23.22 17.29
C ARG A 258 -20.43 -24.42 18.23
N ASP A 259 -19.93 -25.50 17.70
CA ASP A 259 -19.73 -26.77 18.45
C ASP A 259 -18.65 -26.65 19.54
N LEU A 260 -17.80 -25.60 19.47
CA LEU A 260 -16.90 -25.21 20.56
C LEU A 260 -17.63 -24.50 21.72
N GLY A 261 -18.97 -24.40 21.69
CA GLY A 261 -19.75 -23.75 22.74
C GLY A 261 -20.00 -22.25 22.55
N ASN A 262 -19.91 -21.75 21.31
CA ASN A 262 -20.18 -20.37 20.96
C ASN A 262 -21.60 -20.20 20.41
N THR A 263 -22.10 -18.97 20.47
CA THR A 263 -23.38 -18.57 19.83
C THR A 263 -23.06 -17.80 18.56
N LEU A 264 -23.71 -18.18 17.44
CA LEU A 264 -23.54 -17.49 16.16
C LEU A 264 -24.89 -16.95 15.69
N VAL A 265 -24.89 -15.68 15.30
CA VAL A 265 -25.97 -15.04 14.57
C VAL A 265 -25.45 -14.63 13.20
N VAL A 266 -26.04 -15.15 12.14
CA VAL A 266 -25.63 -14.91 10.75
C VAL A 266 -26.79 -14.25 10.02
N VAL A 267 -26.52 -13.13 9.38
CA VAL A 267 -27.45 -12.43 8.49
C VAL A 267 -26.97 -12.67 7.07
N GLU A 268 -27.84 -13.23 6.24
CA GLU A 268 -27.62 -13.45 4.79
C GLU A 268 -28.82 -12.95 4.00
N HIS A 269 -28.59 -12.52 2.76
CA HIS A 269 -29.61 -12.06 1.83
C HIS A 269 -29.85 -13.04 0.68
#